data_b1b02ea90e4af42e6cf0f97210a2db9b
#
_entry.id   b1b02ea90e4af42e6cf0f97210a2db9b
#
_cell.length_a   1.000
_cell.length_b   1.000
_cell.length_c   1.000
_cell.angle_alpha   90.00
_cell.angle_beta   90.00
_cell.angle_gamma   90.00
#
_symmetry.space_group_name_H-M   'P 1'
#
loop_
_entity.id
_entity.type
_entity.pdbx_description
1 polymer ?
#
loop_
_entity_poly.entity_id
_entity_poly.type
_entity_poly.pdbx_seq_one_letter_code
_entity_poly.pdbx_strand_id
1 'polypeptide(L)'
;MAITKDIDAHEHHHHHHAPQTNKYEEALTLYNTHIDDVEIREAVKKIIAEKVHENDNIETKKFLLGSVELTSLHTTDSNESILALVEKVNKFDTEYPNLPHVATICAYPVFTELISQSLEVDGVEIVNVCGNFPSSLSRMEVKVAETSLAVNDGATEIDIVMPVGKFLSEDYEGVCDDIAEMKHACGECPMKVILETGDLGNSSNIKKASILAMYAGADYIKTSTGKEKVSATPEAAYVMCQAIKEYYDKTGIQIGLKPAGGINTVMDALTYYTIVKEILGKKWLTNKWFRLGTSRLTNLLLSEIIGKEVKFF
;
A
#
# COMPACT_ATOMS: atom_id res chain seq x y z
N MET A 1 -8.51 -34.64 -61.24
CA MET A 1 -9.38 -34.21 -60.15
C MET A 1 -8.53 -33.43 -59.17
N ALA A 2 -8.44 -32.12 -59.34
CA ALA A 2 -7.65 -31.22 -58.50
C ALA A 2 -8.62 -30.48 -57.58
N ILE A 3 -8.41 -30.60 -56.26
CA ILE A 3 -9.20 -29.90 -55.26
C ILE A 3 -8.41 -28.62 -54.92
N THR A 4 -8.89 -27.50 -55.44
CA THR A 4 -8.42 -26.19 -55.05
C THR A 4 -8.99 -25.87 -53.67
N LYS A 5 -8.10 -25.67 -52.67
CA LYS A 5 -8.46 -25.09 -51.38
C LYS A 5 -8.33 -23.58 -51.50
N ASP A 6 -9.48 -22.91 -51.45
CA ASP A 6 -9.54 -21.47 -51.22
C ASP A 6 -9.03 -21.16 -49.80
N ILE A 7 -7.96 -20.39 -49.72
CA ILE A 7 -7.46 -19.85 -48.49
C ILE A 7 -8.09 -18.46 -48.39
N ASP A 8 -9.13 -18.33 -47.56
CA ASP A 8 -9.67 -17.05 -47.15
C ASP A 8 -8.61 -16.27 -46.41
N ALA A 9 -8.15 -15.21 -47.02
CA ALA A 9 -7.32 -14.20 -46.36
C ALA A 9 -8.19 -13.40 -45.38
N HIS A 10 -8.06 -13.69 -44.10
CA HIS A 10 -8.59 -12.81 -43.07
C HIS A 10 -7.80 -11.51 -43.11
N GLU A 11 -8.41 -10.50 -43.69
CA GLU A 11 -7.94 -9.12 -43.54
C GLU A 11 -8.02 -8.72 -42.07
N HIS A 12 -6.86 -8.66 -41.44
CA HIS A 12 -6.72 -7.99 -40.16
C HIS A 12 -6.95 -6.50 -40.38
N HIS A 13 -8.15 -6.04 -40.12
CA HIS A 13 -8.41 -4.62 -39.96
C HIS A 13 -7.64 -4.13 -38.73
N HIS A 14 -6.46 -3.58 -38.95
CA HIS A 14 -5.82 -2.74 -37.96
C HIS A 14 -6.69 -1.50 -37.79
N HIS A 15 -7.53 -1.50 -36.77
CA HIS A 15 -8.14 -0.27 -36.32
C HIS A 15 -6.99 0.63 -35.82
N HIS A 16 -6.60 1.57 -36.66
CA HIS A 16 -5.82 2.71 -36.21
C HIS A 16 -6.74 3.50 -35.28
N HIS A 17 -6.66 3.22 -33.96
CA HIS A 17 -7.19 4.13 -33.00
C HIS A 17 -6.38 5.44 -33.16
N ALA A 18 -7.09 6.56 -33.36
CA ALA A 18 -6.48 7.87 -33.23
C ALA A 18 -5.70 7.89 -31.92
N PRO A 19 -4.49 8.52 -31.86
CA PRO A 19 -3.75 8.57 -30.62
C PRO A 19 -4.66 9.17 -29.55
N GLN A 20 -5.09 8.30 -28.61
CA GLN A 20 -5.79 8.77 -27.42
C GLN A 20 -4.80 9.71 -26.74
N THR A 21 -5.21 10.97 -26.55
CA THR A 21 -4.48 11.87 -25.68
C THR A 21 -4.20 11.11 -24.39
N ASN A 22 -2.93 10.94 -24.03
CA ASN A 22 -2.52 10.19 -22.87
C ASN A 22 -3.01 10.93 -21.61
N LYS A 23 -4.18 10.52 -21.09
CA LYS A 23 -4.82 11.17 -19.95
C LYS A 23 -3.95 11.18 -18.70
N TYR A 24 -3.04 10.23 -18.56
CA TYR A 24 -2.15 10.12 -17.42
C TYR A 24 -0.97 11.09 -17.53
N GLU A 25 -0.39 11.25 -18.70
CA GLU A 25 0.62 12.27 -18.93
C GLU A 25 0.03 13.68 -18.77
N GLU A 26 -1.20 13.90 -19.26
CA GLU A 26 -1.91 15.15 -19.03
C GLU A 26 -2.14 15.41 -17.54
N ALA A 27 -2.52 14.39 -16.78
CA ALA A 27 -2.68 14.50 -15.33
C ALA A 27 -1.38 14.97 -14.64
N LEU A 28 -0.24 14.44 -15.04
CA LEU A 28 1.06 14.86 -14.49
C LEU A 28 1.33 16.35 -14.71
N THR A 29 0.84 16.94 -15.81
CA THR A 29 1.03 18.37 -16.07
C THR A 29 0.26 19.29 -15.12
N LEU A 30 -0.73 18.77 -14.40
CA LEU A 30 -1.51 19.53 -13.44
C LEU A 30 -0.81 19.71 -12.10
N TYR A 31 0.33 19.03 -11.91
CA TYR A 31 1.06 18.97 -10.65
C TYR A 31 2.49 19.43 -10.84
N ASN A 32 3.10 19.93 -9.76
CA ASN A 32 4.54 20.13 -9.74
C ASN A 32 5.22 18.77 -9.52
N THR A 33 5.86 18.25 -10.56
CA THR A 33 6.60 16.98 -10.51
C THR A 33 8.12 17.18 -10.48
N HIS A 34 8.59 18.43 -10.47
CA HIS A 34 10.00 18.74 -10.27
C HIS A 34 10.24 19.05 -8.80
N ILE A 35 10.71 18.05 -8.09
CA ILE A 35 10.89 18.11 -6.63
C ILE A 35 12.37 18.11 -6.30
N ASP A 36 12.78 19.06 -5.48
CA ASP A 36 14.17 19.16 -4.99
C ASP A 36 14.33 18.24 -3.76
N ASP A 37 15.17 17.22 -3.90
CA ASP A 37 15.43 16.27 -2.81
C ASP A 37 16.02 16.92 -1.56
N VAL A 38 16.83 17.98 -1.73
CA VAL A 38 17.39 18.72 -0.59
C VAL A 38 16.30 19.43 0.20
N GLU A 39 15.37 20.09 -0.50
CA GLU A 39 14.23 20.75 0.16
C GLU A 39 13.37 19.75 0.94
N ILE A 40 13.15 18.55 0.39
CA ILE A 40 12.39 17.50 1.07
C ILE A 40 13.12 17.05 2.35
N ARG A 41 14.42 16.77 2.25
CA ARG A 41 15.21 16.37 3.42
C ARG A 41 15.17 17.44 4.52
N GLU A 42 15.32 18.71 4.16
CA GLU A 42 15.28 19.81 5.14
C GLU A 42 13.88 19.96 5.77
N ALA A 43 12.83 19.86 4.97
CA ALA A 43 11.46 19.92 5.48
C ALA A 43 11.15 18.79 6.46
N VAL A 44 11.54 17.57 6.13
CA VAL A 44 11.38 16.40 7.02
C VAL A 44 12.19 16.56 8.29
N LYS A 45 13.43 16.98 8.17
CA LYS A 45 14.32 17.22 9.32
C LYS A 45 13.72 18.24 10.30
N LYS A 46 13.13 19.29 9.76
CA LYS A 46 12.43 20.31 10.56
C LYS A 46 11.21 19.74 11.28
N ILE A 47 10.39 18.96 10.57
CA ILE A 47 9.22 18.30 11.18
C ILE A 47 9.65 17.36 12.31
N ILE A 48 10.68 16.57 12.10
CA ILE A 48 11.18 15.65 13.12
C ILE A 48 11.67 16.43 14.35
N ALA A 49 12.43 17.50 14.15
CA ALA A 49 13.00 18.29 15.23
C ALA A 49 11.94 19.06 16.02
N GLU A 50 10.93 19.61 15.35
CA GLU A 50 10.00 20.57 15.96
C GLU A 50 8.64 19.97 16.34
N LYS A 51 8.19 18.89 15.69
CA LYS A 51 6.80 18.44 15.77
C LYS A 51 6.60 17.03 16.32
N VAL A 52 7.54 16.11 16.15
CA VAL A 52 7.34 14.72 16.55
C VAL A 52 7.10 14.60 18.06
N HIS A 53 7.83 15.36 18.87
CA HIS A 53 7.70 15.32 20.34
C HIS A 53 6.29 15.68 20.83
N GLU A 54 5.57 16.53 20.10
CA GLU A 54 4.19 16.92 20.44
C GLU A 54 3.23 15.73 20.38
N ASN A 55 3.56 14.71 19.61
CA ASN A 55 2.76 13.53 19.38
C ASN A 55 3.21 12.31 20.19
N ASP A 56 4.27 12.44 20.96
CA ASP A 56 4.79 11.35 21.79
C ASP A 56 3.97 11.24 23.08
N ASN A 57 2.82 10.61 22.98
CA ASN A 57 1.91 10.37 24.10
C ASN A 57 1.15 9.05 23.93
N ILE A 58 0.51 8.59 24.98
CA ILE A 58 -0.19 7.30 25.01
C ILE A 58 -1.35 7.25 24.01
N GLU A 59 -2.11 8.32 23.87
CA GLU A 59 -3.26 8.34 22.95
C GLU A 59 -2.82 8.16 21.48
N THR A 60 -1.74 8.83 21.08
CA THR A 60 -1.15 8.65 19.75
C THR A 60 -0.66 7.22 19.55
N LYS A 61 0.00 6.65 20.56
CA LYS A 61 0.51 5.26 20.49
C LYS A 61 -0.63 4.24 20.37
N LYS A 62 -1.75 4.46 21.07
CA LYS A 62 -2.97 3.64 20.91
C LYS A 62 -3.52 3.75 19.49
N PHE A 63 -3.58 4.97 18.95
CA PHE A 63 -4.00 5.17 17.56
C PHE A 63 -3.07 4.41 16.59
N LEU A 64 -1.76 4.50 16.80
CA LEU A 64 -0.78 3.80 15.95
C LEU A 64 -0.95 2.28 16.04
N LEU A 65 -1.20 1.73 17.23
CA LEU A 65 -1.51 0.31 17.40
C LEU A 65 -2.72 -0.10 16.57
N GLY A 66 -3.79 0.68 16.61
CA GLY A 66 -5.00 0.48 15.81
C GLY A 66 -4.83 0.72 14.31
N SER A 67 -3.69 1.25 13.90
CA SER A 67 -3.33 1.48 12.48
C SER A 67 -2.37 0.42 11.94
N VAL A 68 -1.87 -0.48 12.78
CA VAL A 68 -0.95 -1.55 12.36
C VAL A 68 -1.67 -2.53 11.46
N GLU A 69 -1.08 -2.80 10.29
CA GLU A 69 -1.36 -3.98 9.50
C GLU A 69 -0.33 -5.04 9.90
N LEU A 70 -0.80 -6.01 10.69
CA LEU A 70 0.05 -7.06 11.21
C LEU A 70 0.45 -8.01 10.08
N THR A 71 1.71 -7.96 9.68
CA THR A 71 2.17 -8.50 8.41
C THR A 71 3.02 -9.75 8.61
N SER A 72 2.71 -10.81 7.89
CA SER A 72 3.59 -11.95 7.71
C SER A 72 3.72 -12.29 6.24
N LEU A 73 4.91 -12.06 5.68
CA LEU A 73 5.24 -12.26 4.27
C LEU A 73 6.57 -13.01 4.14
N HIS A 74 6.73 -14.06 4.94
CA HIS A 74 7.93 -14.89 4.94
C HIS A 74 7.78 -16.06 3.98
N THR A 75 8.84 -16.41 3.28
CA THR A 75 8.90 -17.62 2.46
C THR A 75 8.58 -18.87 3.29
N THR A 76 8.86 -18.82 4.58
CA THR A 76 8.65 -19.92 5.53
C THR A 76 7.24 -19.98 6.11
N ASP A 77 6.35 -19.06 5.73
CA ASP A 77 4.98 -19.09 6.22
C ASP A 77 4.26 -20.37 5.82
N SER A 78 3.48 -20.88 6.75
CA SER A 78 2.70 -22.10 6.62
C SER A 78 1.30 -21.88 7.20
N ASN A 79 0.41 -22.83 7.00
CA ASN A 79 -0.90 -22.81 7.66
C ASN A 79 -0.75 -22.72 9.18
N GLU A 80 0.23 -23.41 9.76
CA GLU A 80 0.48 -23.36 11.20
C GLU A 80 0.95 -21.99 11.67
N SER A 81 1.91 -21.36 10.97
CA SER A 81 2.41 -20.04 11.37
C SER A 81 1.35 -18.96 11.23
N ILE A 82 0.56 -19.02 10.18
CA ILE A 82 -0.53 -18.04 9.95
C ILE A 82 -1.68 -18.26 10.94
N LEU A 83 -2.06 -19.49 11.21
CA LEU A 83 -3.08 -19.78 12.22
C LEU A 83 -2.65 -19.29 13.60
N ALA A 84 -1.39 -19.49 13.98
CA ALA A 84 -0.84 -18.98 15.23
C ALA A 84 -0.98 -17.45 15.32
N LEU A 85 -0.71 -16.73 14.23
CA LEU A 85 -0.88 -15.29 14.15
C LEU A 85 -2.36 -14.87 14.33
N VAL A 86 -3.27 -15.54 13.66
CA VAL A 86 -4.72 -15.28 13.77
C VAL A 86 -5.19 -15.52 15.20
N GLU A 87 -4.76 -16.60 15.83
CA GLU A 87 -5.12 -16.92 17.22
C GLU A 87 -4.67 -15.84 18.20
N LYS A 88 -3.48 -15.27 18.00
CA LYS A 88 -3.01 -14.13 18.80
C LYS A 88 -3.90 -12.92 18.63
N VAL A 89 -4.31 -12.61 17.40
CA VAL A 89 -5.24 -11.51 17.13
C VAL A 89 -6.58 -11.75 17.81
N ASN A 90 -7.09 -12.96 17.77
CA ASN A 90 -8.35 -13.33 18.46
C ASN A 90 -8.24 -13.18 19.97
N LYS A 91 -7.12 -13.59 20.56
CA LYS A 91 -6.88 -13.52 22.02
C LYS A 91 -6.65 -12.09 22.51
N PHE A 92 -6.19 -11.20 21.64
CA PHE A 92 -5.84 -9.83 22.02
C PHE A 92 -7.02 -9.11 22.70
N ASP A 93 -8.24 -9.33 22.22
CA ASP A 93 -9.46 -8.72 22.74
C ASP A 93 -9.71 -9.10 24.22
N THR A 94 -9.46 -10.35 24.56
CA THR A 94 -9.64 -10.86 25.93
C THR A 94 -8.51 -10.37 26.85
N GLU A 95 -7.29 -10.33 26.33
CA GLU A 95 -6.10 -9.92 27.11
C GLU A 95 -6.04 -8.40 27.35
N TYR A 96 -6.46 -7.62 26.34
CA TYR A 96 -6.38 -6.15 26.35
C TYR A 96 -7.69 -5.51 25.90
N PRO A 97 -8.80 -5.69 26.68
CA PRO A 97 -10.13 -5.28 26.23
C PRO A 97 -10.31 -3.77 26.06
N ASN A 98 -9.40 -2.98 26.64
CA ASN A 98 -9.46 -1.50 26.58
C ASN A 98 -8.54 -0.91 25.48
N LEU A 99 -7.85 -1.75 24.71
CA LEU A 99 -6.97 -1.30 23.66
C LEU A 99 -7.58 -1.58 22.27
N PRO A 100 -7.25 -0.75 21.26
CA PRO A 100 -7.72 -1.00 19.91
C PRO A 100 -7.04 -2.24 19.33
N HIS A 101 -7.77 -2.96 18.47
CA HIS A 101 -7.19 -4.03 17.65
C HIS A 101 -6.21 -3.47 16.62
N VAL A 102 -5.32 -4.34 16.13
CA VAL A 102 -4.63 -4.05 14.87
C VAL A 102 -5.65 -3.84 13.75
N ALA A 103 -5.30 -3.04 12.76
CA ALA A 103 -6.22 -2.73 11.67
C ALA A 103 -6.49 -3.95 10.78
N THR A 104 -5.46 -4.74 10.49
CA THR A 104 -5.55 -5.86 9.57
C THR A 104 -4.55 -6.96 9.91
N ILE A 105 -4.78 -8.13 9.32
CA ILE A 105 -3.74 -9.14 9.08
C ILE A 105 -3.41 -9.08 7.60
N CYS A 106 -2.12 -8.93 7.28
CA CYS A 106 -1.63 -8.89 5.91
C CYS A 106 -0.76 -10.12 5.63
N ALA A 107 -1.13 -10.90 4.62
CA ALA A 107 -0.50 -12.18 4.32
C ALA A 107 -0.52 -12.48 2.81
N TYR A 108 0.16 -13.56 2.41
CA TYR A 108 0.04 -14.08 1.05
C TYR A 108 -1.35 -14.67 0.79
N PRO A 109 -1.85 -14.57 -0.45
CA PRO A 109 -3.23 -14.95 -0.75
C PRO A 109 -3.53 -16.44 -0.59
N VAL A 110 -2.52 -17.30 -0.60
CA VAL A 110 -2.71 -18.74 -0.36
C VAL A 110 -3.28 -19.03 1.04
N PHE A 111 -3.15 -18.10 1.99
CA PHE A 111 -3.63 -18.24 3.37
C PHE A 111 -4.98 -17.55 3.62
N THR A 112 -5.58 -16.94 2.62
CA THR A 112 -6.79 -16.10 2.81
C THR A 112 -7.96 -16.89 3.38
N GLU A 113 -8.24 -18.05 2.81
CA GLU A 113 -9.34 -18.89 3.28
C GLU A 113 -9.15 -19.31 4.74
N LEU A 114 -7.93 -19.72 5.11
CA LEU A 114 -7.59 -20.05 6.49
C LEU A 114 -7.84 -18.88 7.45
N ILE A 115 -7.38 -17.68 7.08
CA ILE A 115 -7.56 -16.48 7.90
C ILE A 115 -9.05 -16.13 8.02
N SER A 116 -9.78 -16.16 6.90
CA SER A 116 -11.21 -15.84 6.86
C SER A 116 -12.03 -16.78 7.75
N GLN A 117 -11.68 -18.05 7.76
CA GLN A 117 -12.38 -19.05 8.58
C GLN A 117 -12.00 -19.02 10.07
N SER A 118 -10.81 -18.51 10.38
CA SER A 118 -10.24 -18.59 11.73
C SER A 118 -10.33 -17.27 12.51
N LEU A 119 -10.45 -16.14 11.82
CA LEU A 119 -10.54 -14.82 12.45
C LEU A 119 -11.92 -14.65 13.08
N GLU A 120 -11.95 -14.44 14.40
CA GLU A 120 -13.18 -14.36 15.20
C GLU A 120 -13.54 -12.95 15.61
N VAL A 121 -12.57 -12.01 15.57
CA VAL A 121 -12.79 -10.63 16.00
C VAL A 121 -13.33 -9.78 14.88
N ASP A 122 -14.26 -8.88 15.20
CA ASP A 122 -14.79 -7.88 14.28
C ASP A 122 -13.82 -6.71 14.14
N GLY A 123 -13.85 -6.06 12.99
CA GLY A 123 -13.08 -4.83 12.76
C GLY A 123 -11.61 -5.01 12.37
N VAL A 124 -11.16 -6.25 12.20
CA VAL A 124 -9.84 -6.58 11.66
C VAL A 124 -10.00 -7.02 10.21
N GLU A 125 -9.41 -6.28 9.28
CA GLU A 125 -9.51 -6.58 7.86
C GLU A 125 -8.49 -7.65 7.43
N ILE A 126 -8.77 -8.30 6.30
CA ILE A 126 -7.89 -9.31 5.71
C ILE A 126 -7.27 -8.72 4.45
N VAL A 127 -5.96 -8.46 4.51
CA VAL A 127 -5.21 -7.88 3.41
C VAL A 127 -4.36 -8.95 2.76
N ASN A 128 -4.42 -9.04 1.43
CA ASN A 128 -3.53 -9.90 0.66
C ASN A 128 -2.65 -9.08 -0.27
N VAL A 129 -1.38 -9.47 -0.35
CA VAL A 129 -0.47 -8.99 -1.39
C VAL A 129 -0.70 -9.83 -2.65
N CYS A 130 -1.05 -9.17 -3.75
CA CYS A 130 -1.42 -9.82 -5.00
C CYS A 130 -0.68 -9.22 -6.19
N GLY A 131 -0.92 -9.76 -7.37
CA GLY A 131 -0.29 -9.27 -8.59
C GLY A 131 1.17 -9.67 -8.70
N ASN A 132 1.51 -10.88 -8.29
CA ASN A 132 2.88 -11.38 -8.24
C ASN A 132 3.79 -10.53 -7.36
N PHE A 133 3.34 -10.28 -6.14
CA PHE A 133 4.17 -9.63 -5.13
C PHE A 133 5.46 -10.46 -4.86
N PRO A 134 6.66 -9.88 -4.76
CA PRO A 134 6.90 -8.43 -4.68
C PRO A 134 7.26 -7.76 -6.01
N SER A 135 7.44 -8.49 -7.11
CA SER A 135 8.03 -7.93 -8.33
C SER A 135 7.02 -7.36 -9.33
N SER A 136 5.79 -7.79 -9.30
CA SER A 136 4.77 -7.50 -10.33
C SER A 136 5.12 -8.06 -11.72
N LEU A 137 6.15 -8.89 -11.85
CA LEU A 137 6.66 -9.39 -13.13
C LEU A 137 6.00 -10.70 -13.50
N SER A 138 4.70 -10.66 -13.71
CA SER A 138 3.91 -11.75 -14.30
C SER A 138 2.97 -11.18 -15.35
N ARG A 139 2.47 -12.08 -16.20
CA ARG A 139 1.45 -11.70 -17.17
C ARG A 139 0.18 -11.22 -16.45
N MET A 140 -0.52 -10.28 -17.08
CA MET A 140 -1.71 -9.68 -16.49
C MET A 140 -2.78 -10.72 -16.14
N GLU A 141 -2.97 -11.73 -16.99
CA GLU A 141 -3.95 -12.79 -16.74
C GLU A 141 -3.68 -13.54 -15.42
N VAL A 142 -2.41 -13.75 -15.10
CA VAL A 142 -1.99 -14.41 -13.85
C VAL A 142 -2.24 -13.51 -12.66
N LYS A 143 -1.89 -12.23 -12.77
CA LYS A 143 -2.10 -11.25 -11.69
C LYS A 143 -3.59 -11.06 -11.40
N VAL A 144 -4.41 -10.97 -12.42
CA VAL A 144 -5.87 -10.84 -12.28
C VAL A 144 -6.46 -12.10 -11.64
N ALA A 145 -6.04 -13.28 -12.07
CA ALA A 145 -6.52 -14.54 -11.50
C ALA A 145 -6.18 -14.65 -10.01
N GLU A 146 -4.96 -14.33 -9.62
CA GLU A 146 -4.54 -14.32 -8.21
C GLU A 146 -5.40 -13.41 -7.36
N THR A 147 -5.62 -12.19 -7.84
CA THR A 147 -6.42 -11.19 -7.13
C THR A 147 -7.88 -11.61 -7.01
N SER A 148 -8.47 -12.10 -8.08
CA SER A 148 -9.86 -12.58 -8.07
C SER A 148 -10.05 -13.76 -7.13
N LEU A 149 -9.09 -14.69 -7.08
CA LEU A 149 -9.12 -15.81 -6.13
C LEU A 149 -9.00 -15.34 -4.69
N ALA A 150 -8.11 -14.38 -4.41
CA ALA A 150 -7.96 -13.81 -3.08
C ALA A 150 -9.27 -13.16 -2.58
N VAL A 151 -9.91 -12.36 -3.41
CA VAL A 151 -11.20 -11.73 -3.10
C VAL A 151 -12.27 -12.80 -2.83
N ASN A 152 -12.33 -13.81 -3.68
CA ASN A 152 -13.29 -14.91 -3.53
C ASN A 152 -13.06 -15.71 -2.24
N ASP A 153 -11.81 -15.85 -1.80
CA ASP A 153 -11.44 -16.58 -0.59
C ASP A 153 -11.66 -15.79 0.69
N GLY A 154 -11.98 -14.51 0.60
CA GLY A 154 -12.34 -13.68 1.75
C GLY A 154 -11.43 -12.49 2.03
N ALA A 155 -10.51 -12.14 1.14
CA ALA A 155 -9.76 -10.89 1.27
C ALA A 155 -10.71 -9.70 1.26
N THR A 156 -10.47 -8.73 2.14
CA THR A 156 -11.28 -7.51 2.22
C THR A 156 -10.54 -6.28 1.70
N GLU A 157 -9.21 -6.36 1.57
CA GLU A 157 -8.35 -5.34 0.97
C GLU A 157 -7.23 -6.02 0.19
N ILE A 158 -6.76 -5.37 -0.87
CA ILE A 158 -5.72 -5.92 -1.75
C ILE A 158 -4.58 -4.92 -1.90
N ASP A 159 -3.36 -5.38 -1.69
CA ASP A 159 -2.14 -4.62 -1.96
C ASP A 159 -1.48 -5.17 -3.21
N ILE A 160 -1.22 -4.33 -4.20
CA ILE A 160 -0.53 -4.68 -5.44
C ILE A 160 0.75 -3.88 -5.59
N VAL A 161 1.64 -4.32 -6.43
CA VAL A 161 2.89 -3.59 -6.74
C VAL A 161 2.76 -2.92 -8.11
N MET A 162 3.08 -1.64 -8.17
CA MET A 162 3.23 -0.92 -9.43
C MET A 162 4.30 -1.62 -10.28
N PRO A 163 4.12 -1.75 -11.61
CA PRO A 163 5.18 -2.28 -12.47
C PRO A 163 6.33 -1.28 -12.58
N VAL A 164 7.30 -1.40 -11.67
CA VAL A 164 8.39 -0.45 -11.47
C VAL A 164 9.25 -0.28 -12.73
N GLY A 165 9.55 -1.38 -13.42
CA GLY A 165 10.34 -1.33 -14.65
C GLY A 165 9.68 -0.51 -15.75
N LYS A 166 8.37 -0.63 -15.92
CA LYS A 166 7.60 0.20 -16.85
C LYS A 166 7.66 1.67 -16.46
N PHE A 167 7.53 1.98 -15.17
CA PHE A 167 7.64 3.34 -14.68
C PHE A 167 9.01 3.94 -14.96
N LEU A 168 10.07 3.21 -14.67
CA LEU A 168 11.44 3.69 -14.88
C LEU A 168 11.79 3.87 -16.36
N SER A 169 11.13 3.13 -17.25
CA SER A 169 11.25 3.33 -18.70
C SER A 169 10.26 4.36 -19.26
N GLU A 170 9.57 5.09 -18.38
CA GLU A 170 8.60 6.14 -18.73
C GLU A 170 7.37 5.64 -19.52
N ASP A 171 7.06 4.35 -19.43
CA ASP A 171 5.82 3.79 -19.95
C ASP A 171 4.69 4.03 -18.95
N TYR A 172 4.31 5.29 -18.77
CA TYR A 172 3.32 5.69 -17.76
C TYR A 172 1.92 5.18 -18.08
N GLU A 173 1.56 5.09 -19.34
CA GLU A 173 0.28 4.52 -19.76
C GLU A 173 0.22 3.03 -19.42
N GLY A 174 1.29 2.30 -19.70
CA GLY A 174 1.38 0.88 -19.32
C GLY A 174 1.30 0.65 -17.82
N VAL A 175 1.94 1.52 -17.02
CA VAL A 175 1.82 1.48 -15.55
C VAL A 175 0.36 1.64 -15.12
N CYS A 176 -0.31 2.65 -15.65
CA CYS A 176 -1.67 2.98 -15.26
C CYS A 176 -2.69 1.95 -15.75
N ASP A 177 -2.50 1.40 -16.94
CA ASP A 177 -3.35 0.32 -17.45
C ASP A 177 -3.25 -0.93 -16.58
N ASP A 178 -2.05 -1.30 -16.14
CA ASP A 178 -1.85 -2.41 -15.19
C ASP A 178 -2.61 -2.16 -13.89
N ILE A 179 -2.43 -0.98 -13.30
CA ILE A 179 -3.08 -0.62 -12.03
C ILE A 179 -4.61 -0.60 -12.18
N ALA A 180 -5.13 -0.02 -13.26
CA ALA A 180 -6.57 0.06 -13.51
C ALA A 180 -7.19 -1.34 -13.69
N GLU A 181 -6.51 -2.23 -14.38
CA GLU A 181 -6.96 -3.61 -14.55
C GLU A 181 -6.96 -4.39 -13.24
N MET A 182 -5.93 -4.18 -12.40
CA MET A 182 -5.89 -4.75 -11.06
C MET A 182 -6.97 -4.18 -10.16
N LYS A 183 -7.28 -2.89 -10.27
CA LYS A 183 -8.40 -2.28 -9.53
C LYS A 183 -9.72 -2.95 -9.89
N HIS A 184 -9.93 -3.22 -11.17
CA HIS A 184 -11.12 -3.94 -11.62
C HIS A 184 -11.20 -5.35 -11.00
N ALA A 185 -10.07 -6.07 -10.95
CA ALA A 185 -10.01 -7.39 -10.36
C ALA A 185 -10.30 -7.40 -8.85
N CYS A 186 -10.05 -6.29 -8.15
CA CYS A 186 -10.34 -6.16 -6.72
C CYS A 186 -11.84 -6.11 -6.39
N GLY A 187 -12.71 -5.86 -7.38
CA GLY A 187 -14.15 -5.68 -7.14
C GLY A 187 -14.40 -4.52 -6.18
N GLU A 188 -15.10 -4.79 -5.08
CA GLU A 188 -15.43 -3.78 -4.06
C GLU A 188 -14.31 -3.56 -3.03
N CYS A 189 -13.24 -4.36 -3.05
CA CYS A 189 -12.15 -4.24 -2.09
C CYS A 189 -11.32 -2.99 -2.37
N PRO A 190 -10.99 -2.20 -1.33
CA PRO A 190 -9.96 -1.17 -1.47
C PRO A 190 -8.66 -1.77 -2.00
N MET A 191 -8.00 -1.02 -2.89
CA MET A 191 -6.72 -1.39 -3.45
C MET A 191 -5.64 -0.43 -3.01
N LYS A 192 -4.55 -0.97 -2.43
CA LYS A 192 -3.37 -0.19 -2.10
C LYS A 192 -2.30 -0.49 -3.14
N VAL A 193 -1.68 0.55 -3.68
CA VAL A 193 -0.65 0.43 -4.70
C VAL A 193 0.72 0.71 -4.09
N ILE A 194 1.58 -0.30 -4.13
CA ILE A 194 2.97 -0.18 -3.68
C ILE A 194 3.77 0.46 -4.78
N LEU A 195 4.38 1.60 -4.48
CA LEU A 195 5.20 2.35 -5.41
C LEU A 195 6.64 1.82 -5.48
N GLU A 196 7.10 1.13 -4.45
CA GLU A 196 8.49 0.68 -4.26
C GLU A 196 9.45 1.87 -4.29
N THR A 197 9.24 2.80 -3.38
CA THR A 197 9.89 4.12 -3.39
C THR A 197 11.41 4.05 -3.33
N GLY A 198 11.97 3.02 -2.70
CA GLY A 198 13.42 2.82 -2.65
C GLY A 198 14.07 2.58 -4.01
N ASP A 199 13.31 2.11 -4.99
CA ASP A 199 13.80 1.83 -6.34
C ASP A 199 13.53 2.97 -7.34
N LEU A 200 12.84 4.03 -6.92
CA LEU A 200 12.46 5.12 -7.82
C LEU A 200 13.53 6.21 -7.99
N GLY A 201 14.52 6.24 -7.12
CA GLY A 201 15.73 7.04 -7.26
C GLY A 201 15.66 8.47 -6.71
N ASN A 202 14.53 9.15 -6.83
CA ASN A 202 14.42 10.55 -6.38
C ASN A 202 12.96 10.93 -6.06
N SER A 203 12.79 12.08 -5.43
CA SER A 203 11.47 12.60 -5.01
C SER A 203 10.57 12.94 -6.20
N SER A 204 11.12 13.39 -7.33
CA SER A 204 10.32 13.65 -8.53
C SER A 204 9.64 12.39 -9.04
N ASN A 205 10.34 11.27 -9.06
CA ASN A 205 9.77 9.99 -9.44
C ASN A 205 8.72 9.51 -8.43
N ILE A 206 8.94 9.69 -7.14
CA ILE A 206 7.96 9.34 -6.11
C ILE A 206 6.67 10.17 -6.31
N LYS A 207 6.81 11.45 -6.61
CA LYS A 207 5.65 12.32 -6.88
C LYS A 207 4.87 11.83 -8.10
N LYS A 208 5.57 11.58 -9.22
CA LYS A 208 4.94 11.09 -10.45
C LYS A 208 4.23 9.76 -10.23
N ALA A 209 4.90 8.80 -9.60
CA ALA A 209 4.32 7.49 -9.30
C ALA A 209 3.07 7.60 -8.42
N SER A 210 3.11 8.46 -7.42
CA SER A 210 1.95 8.74 -6.54
C SER A 210 0.76 9.24 -7.35
N ILE A 211 0.96 10.23 -8.20
CA ILE A 211 -0.10 10.82 -9.03
C ILE A 211 -0.66 9.77 -9.99
N LEU A 212 0.19 9.05 -10.70
CA LEU A 212 -0.24 8.03 -11.65
C LEU A 212 -1.06 6.94 -10.98
N ALA A 213 -0.60 6.44 -9.83
CA ALA A 213 -1.32 5.41 -9.08
C ALA A 213 -2.72 5.88 -8.64
N MET A 214 -2.83 7.11 -8.15
CA MET A 214 -4.12 7.67 -7.74
C MET A 214 -5.08 7.84 -8.92
N TYR A 215 -4.61 8.35 -10.05
CA TYR A 215 -5.44 8.49 -11.26
C TYR A 215 -5.82 7.14 -11.87
N ALA A 216 -5.04 6.09 -11.63
CA ALA A 216 -5.34 4.76 -12.13
C ALA A 216 -6.27 3.94 -11.22
N GLY A 217 -6.65 4.48 -10.05
CA GLY A 217 -7.66 3.85 -9.20
C GLY A 217 -7.19 3.40 -7.82
N ALA A 218 -5.97 3.76 -7.40
CA ALA A 218 -5.50 3.45 -6.05
C ALA A 218 -6.39 4.09 -4.99
N ASP A 219 -6.76 3.32 -3.97
CA ASP A 219 -7.46 3.82 -2.77
C ASP A 219 -6.45 4.23 -1.69
N TYR A 220 -5.28 3.63 -1.72
CA TYR A 220 -4.10 3.95 -0.92
C TYR A 220 -2.89 3.95 -1.82
N ILE A 221 -1.90 4.76 -1.48
CA ILE A 221 -0.54 4.55 -1.96
C ILE A 221 0.33 4.08 -0.79
N LYS A 222 1.16 3.08 -1.07
CA LYS A 222 2.01 2.39 -0.11
C LYS A 222 3.46 2.55 -0.54
N THR A 223 4.38 2.72 0.43
CA THR A 223 5.77 2.97 0.08
C THR A 223 6.47 1.78 -0.56
N SER A 224 6.40 0.60 0.06
CA SER A 224 7.37 -0.46 -0.22
C SER A 224 6.80 -1.86 0.01
N THR A 225 7.41 -2.85 -0.63
CA THR A 225 7.14 -4.26 -0.38
C THR A 225 7.79 -4.77 0.91
N GLY A 226 8.88 -4.13 1.33
CA GLY A 226 9.74 -4.65 2.40
C GLY A 226 10.74 -5.71 1.92
N LYS A 227 10.79 -6.00 0.61
CA LYS A 227 11.65 -7.04 0.00
C LYS A 227 12.85 -6.44 -0.74
N GLU A 228 12.88 -5.12 -0.93
CA GLU A 228 14.00 -4.41 -1.50
C GLU A 228 14.91 -3.85 -0.40
N LYS A 229 16.13 -3.45 -0.79
CA LYS A 229 17.14 -2.96 0.14
C LYS A 229 16.69 -1.74 0.94
N VAL A 230 16.00 -0.80 0.28
CA VAL A 230 15.46 0.41 0.90
C VAL A 230 13.95 0.31 0.90
N SER A 231 13.35 0.45 2.07
CA SER A 231 11.90 0.43 2.27
C SER A 231 11.37 1.84 2.54
N ALA A 232 10.40 1.99 3.44
CA ALA A 232 9.82 3.28 3.79
C ALA A 232 10.88 4.26 4.32
N THR A 233 10.78 5.50 3.89
CA THR A 233 11.53 6.62 4.45
C THR A 233 10.61 7.78 4.76
N PRO A 234 10.93 8.63 5.75
CA PRO A 234 10.14 9.84 6.03
C PRO A 234 10.05 10.78 4.82
N GLU A 235 11.12 10.88 4.03
CA GLU A 235 11.17 11.72 2.82
C GLU A 235 10.19 11.22 1.76
N ALA A 236 10.14 9.91 1.51
CA ALA A 236 9.18 9.32 0.59
C ALA A 236 7.74 9.56 1.06
N ALA A 237 7.46 9.33 2.33
CA ALA A 237 6.13 9.56 2.92
C ALA A 237 5.72 11.04 2.81
N TYR A 238 6.65 11.95 3.01
CA TYR A 238 6.40 13.39 2.87
C TYR A 238 5.94 13.74 1.45
N VAL A 239 6.67 13.29 0.44
CA VAL A 239 6.33 13.52 -0.98
C VAL A 239 4.98 12.89 -1.33
N MET A 240 4.74 11.67 -0.87
CA MET A 240 3.47 10.97 -1.08
C MET A 240 2.31 11.73 -0.44
N CYS A 241 2.49 12.24 0.77
CA CYS A 241 1.49 13.07 1.45
C CYS A 241 1.19 14.36 0.68
N GLN A 242 2.20 15.02 0.14
CA GLN A 242 2.00 16.20 -0.71
C GLN A 242 1.16 15.85 -1.95
N ALA A 243 1.46 14.73 -2.59
CA ALA A 243 0.70 14.26 -3.75
C ALA A 243 -0.76 13.96 -3.38
N ILE A 244 -1.00 13.29 -2.27
CA ILE A 244 -2.34 12.98 -1.75
C ILE A 244 -3.12 14.27 -1.48
N LYS A 245 -2.49 15.25 -0.83
CA LYS A 245 -3.12 16.54 -0.51
C LYS A 245 -3.52 17.30 -1.77
N GLU A 246 -2.61 17.42 -2.72
CA GLU A 246 -2.89 18.11 -3.99
C GLU A 246 -3.97 17.39 -4.81
N TYR A 247 -3.94 16.07 -4.84
CA TYR A 247 -4.97 15.26 -5.50
C TYR A 247 -6.35 15.49 -4.87
N TYR A 248 -6.43 15.49 -3.55
CA TYR A 248 -7.66 15.78 -2.83
C TYR A 248 -8.18 17.20 -3.12
N ASP A 249 -7.28 18.18 -3.11
CA ASP A 249 -7.65 19.57 -3.39
C ASP A 249 -8.20 19.76 -4.82
N LYS A 250 -7.69 19.00 -5.78
CA LYS A 250 -8.12 19.07 -7.19
C LYS A 250 -9.36 18.23 -7.50
N THR A 251 -9.50 17.06 -6.89
CA THR A 251 -10.51 16.06 -7.28
C THR A 251 -11.58 15.83 -6.21
N GLY A 252 -11.32 16.20 -4.96
CA GLY A 252 -12.18 15.86 -3.83
C GLY A 252 -12.10 14.40 -3.40
N ILE A 253 -11.22 13.60 -4.02
CA ILE A 253 -11.06 12.18 -3.69
C ILE A 253 -10.01 12.02 -2.62
N GLN A 254 -10.37 11.38 -1.52
CA GLN A 254 -9.47 11.09 -0.41
C GLN A 254 -8.77 9.76 -0.62
N ILE A 255 -7.44 9.76 -0.56
CA ILE A 255 -6.59 8.59 -0.74
C ILE A 255 -5.79 8.37 0.54
N GLY A 256 -5.66 7.11 0.96
CA GLY A 256 -4.91 6.75 2.16
C GLY A 256 -3.42 6.62 1.92
N LEU A 257 -2.67 6.63 3.03
CA LEU A 257 -1.22 6.41 3.04
C LEU A 257 -0.87 5.18 3.88
N LYS A 258 0.00 4.33 3.35
CA LYS A 258 0.57 3.19 4.08
C LYS A 258 2.09 3.16 3.95
N PRO A 259 2.85 3.71 4.90
CA PRO A 259 4.26 3.38 5.03
C PRO A 259 4.42 1.90 5.38
N ALA A 260 5.38 1.22 4.78
CA ALA A 260 5.63 -0.20 5.00
C ALA A 260 7.09 -0.58 4.77
N GLY A 261 7.54 -1.55 5.55
CA GLY A 261 8.92 -2.03 5.50
C GLY A 261 9.88 -1.14 6.30
N GLY A 262 10.68 -1.74 7.16
CA GLY A 262 11.70 -1.04 7.93
C GLY A 262 11.18 -0.13 9.04
N ILE A 263 9.92 -0.22 9.41
CA ILE A 263 9.34 0.54 10.51
C ILE A 263 9.56 -0.26 11.80
N ASN A 264 10.68 0.00 12.46
CA ASN A 264 11.18 -0.86 13.52
C ASN A 264 11.08 -0.25 14.92
N THR A 265 10.82 1.04 15.03
CA THR A 265 10.78 1.75 16.32
C THR A 265 9.48 2.54 16.46
N VAL A 266 9.10 2.81 17.71
CA VAL A 266 7.97 3.70 17.99
C VAL A 266 8.24 5.10 17.45
N MET A 267 9.48 5.56 17.49
CA MET A 267 9.86 6.86 16.93
C MET A 267 9.63 6.91 15.42
N ASP A 268 9.92 5.84 14.68
CA ASP A 268 9.59 5.75 13.25
C ASP A 268 8.09 5.96 13.03
N ALA A 269 7.26 5.26 13.78
CA ALA A 269 5.81 5.37 13.68
C ALA A 269 5.30 6.78 14.01
N LEU A 270 5.83 7.39 15.06
CA LEU A 270 5.50 8.76 15.44
C LEU A 270 5.90 9.76 14.35
N THR A 271 7.01 9.50 13.68
CA THR A 271 7.47 10.34 12.56
C THR A 271 6.47 10.29 11.40
N TYR A 272 6.02 9.12 10.98
CA TYR A 272 5.01 9.00 9.93
C TYR A 272 3.67 9.62 10.33
N TYR A 273 3.24 9.39 11.55
CA TYR A 273 2.05 10.03 12.10
C TYR A 273 2.14 11.55 12.01
N THR A 274 3.26 12.10 12.42
CA THR A 274 3.49 13.56 12.45
C THR A 274 3.48 14.14 11.04
N ILE A 275 4.12 13.47 10.06
CA ILE A 275 4.12 13.89 8.66
C ILE A 275 2.68 13.94 8.12
N VAL A 276 1.89 12.90 8.37
CA VAL A 276 0.49 12.85 7.95
C VAL A 276 -0.31 13.98 8.59
N LYS A 277 -0.15 14.18 9.88
CA LYS A 277 -0.84 15.23 10.62
C LYS A 277 -0.51 16.64 10.10
N GLU A 278 0.77 16.92 9.85
CA GLU A 278 1.22 18.23 9.39
C GLU A 278 0.78 18.54 7.95
N ILE A 279 0.81 17.56 7.06
CA ILE A 279 0.50 17.77 5.64
C ILE A 279 -0.99 17.55 5.34
N LEU A 280 -1.56 16.46 5.83
CA LEU A 280 -2.91 16.03 5.48
C LEU A 280 -3.95 16.45 6.52
N GLY A 281 -3.56 16.56 7.79
CA GLY A 281 -4.44 16.97 8.85
C GLY A 281 -5.30 15.84 9.42
N LYS A 282 -6.18 16.21 10.37
CA LYS A 282 -6.97 15.28 11.18
C LYS A 282 -7.87 14.34 10.37
N LYS A 283 -8.30 14.75 9.21
CA LYS A 283 -9.20 13.96 8.35
C LYS A 283 -8.57 12.63 7.94
N TRP A 284 -7.24 12.54 7.91
CA TRP A 284 -6.50 11.32 7.61
C TRP A 284 -6.08 10.52 8.85
N LEU A 285 -6.26 11.06 10.05
CA LEU A 285 -5.85 10.41 11.29
C LEU A 285 -6.90 9.43 11.79
N THR A 286 -7.25 8.48 10.95
CA THR A 286 -8.05 7.30 11.24
C THR A 286 -7.44 6.09 10.53
N ASN A 287 -7.70 4.88 11.01
CA ASN A 287 -7.18 3.68 10.36
C ASN A 287 -7.83 3.35 9.02
N LYS A 288 -8.82 4.14 8.62
CA LYS A 288 -9.37 4.08 7.26
C LYS A 288 -8.43 4.74 6.23
N TRP A 289 -7.60 5.69 6.67
CA TRP A 289 -6.78 6.51 5.77
C TRP A 289 -5.29 6.44 6.06
N PHE A 290 -4.92 5.87 7.20
CA PHE A 290 -3.51 5.75 7.61
C PHE A 290 -3.26 4.35 8.17
N ARG A 291 -2.31 3.65 7.59
CA ARG A 291 -1.89 2.31 8.03
C ARG A 291 -0.37 2.23 8.10
N LEU A 292 0.12 1.35 8.96
CA LEU A 292 1.54 1.02 9.08
C LEU A 292 1.71 -0.47 8.76
N GLY A 293 2.44 -0.77 7.69
CA GLY A 293 2.77 -2.15 7.33
C GLY A 293 3.97 -2.63 8.11
N THR A 294 3.74 -3.40 9.16
CA THR A 294 4.78 -3.84 10.09
C THR A 294 4.35 -5.07 10.88
N SER A 295 5.30 -5.74 11.50
CA SER A 295 5.03 -6.80 12.49
C SER A 295 5.70 -6.50 13.82
N ARG A 296 7.01 -6.29 13.82
CA ARG A 296 7.84 -6.09 15.02
C ARG A 296 7.41 -4.90 15.86
N LEU A 297 7.01 -3.82 15.23
CA LEU A 297 6.59 -2.58 15.89
C LEU A 297 5.39 -2.79 16.83
N THR A 298 4.53 -3.76 16.55
CA THR A 298 3.29 -3.99 17.32
C THR A 298 3.58 -4.24 18.80
N ASN A 299 4.53 -5.11 19.10
CA ASN A 299 4.94 -5.38 20.49
C ASN A 299 5.60 -4.17 21.15
N LEU A 300 6.36 -3.39 20.40
CA LEU A 300 7.00 -2.18 20.92
C LEU A 300 5.97 -1.11 21.29
N LEU A 301 4.96 -0.89 20.46
CA LEU A 301 3.85 0.01 20.75
C LEU A 301 3.08 -0.47 21.99
N LEU A 302 2.75 -1.74 22.03
CA LEU A 302 2.03 -2.34 23.17
C LEU A 302 2.82 -2.18 24.46
N SER A 303 4.13 -2.41 24.42
CA SER A 303 5.01 -2.26 25.59
C SER A 303 5.03 -0.83 26.11
N GLU A 304 5.09 0.18 25.23
CA GLU A 304 5.08 1.58 25.66
C GLU A 304 3.71 2.02 26.18
N ILE A 305 2.63 1.51 25.60
CA ILE A 305 1.26 1.80 26.08
C ILE A 305 1.06 1.23 27.50
N ILE A 306 1.52 0.01 27.75
CA ILE A 306 1.33 -0.68 29.03
C ILE A 306 2.37 -0.24 30.07
N GLY A 307 3.54 0.22 29.65
CA GLY A 307 4.60 0.67 30.54
C GLY A 307 5.55 -0.44 31.02
N LYS A 308 5.54 -1.59 30.36
CA LYS A 308 6.46 -2.71 30.60
C LYS A 308 6.65 -3.50 29.32
N GLU A 309 7.75 -4.26 29.24
CA GLU A 309 8.00 -5.12 28.07
C GLU A 309 6.89 -6.16 27.89
N VAL A 310 6.29 -6.19 26.70
CA VAL A 310 5.27 -7.15 26.31
C VAL A 310 5.67 -7.77 24.98
N LYS A 311 5.58 -9.10 24.93
CA LYS A 311 5.84 -9.91 23.71
C LYS A 311 4.58 -10.73 23.42
N PHE A 312 3.54 -10.08 22.94
CA PHE A 312 2.26 -10.71 22.69
C PHE A 312 2.16 -11.31 21.28
N PHE A 313 2.54 -10.54 20.28
CA PHE A 313 2.48 -10.95 18.86
C PHE A 313 3.73 -11.68 18.37
#